data_91fd59429cf9ccd9ca76c964c81ba5a5
#
_entry.id   91fd59429cf9ccd9ca76c964c81ba5a5
#
_cell.length_a   1.000
_cell.length_b   1.000
_cell.length_c   1.000
_cell.angle_alpha   90.00
_cell.angle_beta   90.00
_cell.angle_gamma   90.00
#
_symmetry.space_group_name_H-M   'P 1'
#
loop_
_entity.id
_entity.type
_entity.pdbx_description
1 polymer ?
#
loop_
_entity_poly.entity_id
_entity_poly.type
_entity_poly.pdbx_seq_one_letter_code
_entity_poly.pdbx_strand_id
1 'polypeptide(L)'
;MYEYRASLVKIVDGDTIDVDLDLGFAVVLKKQRIRLYGINTPESRTRDKEEKYRGLQAKARFKDLIKDRPTRLLSHGKGKYGRVLGEILFESKKVEDKWINVNKQLVKEGHAVEYYGGKR
;
A
#
# COMPACT_ATOMS: atom_id res chain seq x y z
N MET A 1 -17.01 3.21 -3.60
CA MET A 1 -15.79 3.03 -2.81
C MET A 1 -15.60 4.19 -1.86
N TYR A 2 -15.13 3.93 -0.67
CA TYR A 2 -14.88 4.96 0.32
C TYR A 2 -13.41 5.36 0.33
N GLU A 3 -13.15 6.66 0.50
CA GLU A 3 -11.82 7.22 0.59
C GLU A 3 -11.60 7.78 1.99
N TYR A 4 -10.47 7.43 2.62
CA TYR A 4 -10.14 7.85 3.98
C TYR A 4 -8.73 8.42 4.04
N ARG A 5 -8.53 9.42 4.92
CA ARG A 5 -7.19 9.86 5.26
C ARG A 5 -6.49 8.75 6.01
N ALA A 6 -5.23 8.50 5.69
CA ALA A 6 -4.45 7.44 6.31
C ALA A 6 -3.12 7.99 6.80
N SER A 7 -2.67 7.48 7.94
CA SER A 7 -1.34 7.81 8.48
C SER A 7 -0.52 6.54 8.57
N LEU A 8 0.70 6.57 8.07
CA LEU A 8 1.59 5.43 8.08
C LEU A 8 1.95 5.01 9.50
N VAL A 9 1.74 3.74 9.83
CA VAL A 9 2.24 3.10 11.04
C VAL A 9 3.47 2.26 10.71
N LYS A 10 3.35 1.34 9.73
CA LYS A 10 4.43 0.43 9.38
C LYS A 10 4.22 -0.11 7.96
N ILE A 11 5.29 -0.17 7.17
CA ILE A 11 5.29 -0.93 5.94
C ILE A 11 5.63 -2.38 6.30
N VAL A 12 4.73 -3.30 6.02
CA VAL A 12 4.91 -4.72 6.34
C VAL A 12 5.63 -5.45 5.22
N ASP A 13 5.19 -5.20 4.00
CA ASP A 13 5.78 -5.77 2.79
C ASP A 13 5.55 -4.80 1.63
N GLY A 14 6.06 -5.09 0.43
CA GLY A 14 5.87 -4.22 -0.72
C GLY A 14 4.40 -4.02 -1.11
N ASP A 15 3.53 -4.92 -0.69
CA ASP A 15 2.09 -4.87 -1.00
C ASP A 15 1.20 -4.85 0.24
N THR A 16 1.77 -4.61 1.42
CA THR A 16 1.02 -4.62 2.68
C THR A 16 1.51 -3.52 3.61
N ILE A 17 0.59 -2.74 4.16
CA ILE A 17 0.88 -1.59 5.01
C ILE A 17 -0.06 -1.59 6.21
N ASP A 18 0.45 -1.18 7.37
CA ASP A 18 -0.38 -0.86 8.53
C ASP A 18 -0.53 0.65 8.63
N VAL A 19 -1.75 1.11 8.74
CA VAL A 19 -2.09 2.53 8.82
C VAL A 19 -3.12 2.80 9.91
N ASP A 20 -3.16 4.04 10.38
CA ASP A 20 -4.28 4.57 11.13
C ASP A 20 -5.23 5.24 10.13
N LEU A 21 -6.52 4.97 10.25
CA LEU A 21 -7.55 5.53 9.35
C LEU A 21 -8.39 6.57 10.07
N ASP A 22 -8.45 7.77 9.52
CA ASP A 22 -9.30 8.84 10.02
C ASP A 22 -10.69 8.70 9.37
N LEU A 23 -11.68 8.40 10.18
CA LEU A 23 -13.08 8.23 9.73
C LEU A 23 -13.91 9.51 9.82
N GLY A 24 -13.29 10.61 10.24
CA GLY A 24 -14.01 11.83 10.54
C GLY A 24 -14.62 11.82 11.94
N PHE A 25 -15.19 12.95 12.38
CA PHE A 25 -15.79 13.10 13.71
C PHE A 25 -14.85 12.73 14.85
N ALA A 26 -13.53 12.94 14.68
CA ALA A 26 -12.51 12.57 15.67
C ALA A 26 -12.42 11.05 15.92
N VAL A 27 -12.95 10.22 15.02
CA VAL A 27 -12.85 8.76 15.11
C VAL A 27 -11.68 8.27 14.27
N VAL A 28 -10.75 7.56 14.92
CA VAL A 28 -9.57 6.99 14.24
C VAL A 28 -9.53 5.48 14.51
N LEU A 29 -9.45 4.69 13.46
CA LEU A 29 -9.18 3.26 13.57
C LEU A 29 -7.67 3.04 13.54
N LYS A 30 -7.12 2.52 14.64
CA LYS A 30 -5.68 2.28 14.79
C LYS A 30 -5.24 0.99 14.14
N LYS A 31 -4.04 1.00 13.56
CA LYS A 31 -3.32 -0.19 13.07
C LYS A 31 -4.15 -1.09 12.16
N GLN A 32 -4.76 -0.50 11.15
CA GLN A 32 -5.49 -1.29 10.16
C GLN A 32 -4.52 -1.82 9.11
N ARG A 33 -4.54 -3.13 8.88
CA ARG A 33 -3.70 -3.76 7.87
C ARG A 33 -4.37 -3.71 6.51
N ILE A 34 -3.69 -3.09 5.56
CA ILE A 34 -4.17 -2.91 4.20
C ILE A 34 -3.32 -3.75 3.25
N ARG A 35 -3.99 -4.61 2.47
CA ARG A 35 -3.39 -5.31 1.35
C ARG A 35 -3.63 -4.50 0.08
N LEU A 36 -2.58 -4.15 -0.65
CA LEU A 36 -2.73 -3.36 -1.87
C LEU A 36 -3.49 -4.16 -2.93
N TYR A 37 -4.62 -3.62 -3.35
CA TYR A 37 -5.52 -4.27 -4.30
C TYR A 37 -4.93 -4.28 -5.72
N GLY A 38 -5.09 -5.42 -6.39
CA GLY A 38 -4.76 -5.55 -7.81
C GLY A 38 -3.29 -5.75 -8.12
N ILE A 39 -2.43 -5.88 -7.10
CA ILE A 39 -1.00 -6.10 -7.32
C ILE A 39 -0.44 -7.18 -6.41
N ASN A 40 0.73 -7.65 -6.79
CA ASN A 40 1.51 -8.59 -5.99
C ASN A 40 2.99 -8.21 -6.07
N THR A 41 3.68 -8.20 -4.94
CA THR A 41 5.12 -7.93 -4.89
C THR A 41 5.88 -9.18 -4.43
N PRO A 42 7.19 -9.29 -4.71
CA PRO A 42 7.99 -10.37 -4.15
C PRO A 42 7.98 -10.33 -2.62
N GLU A 43 8.03 -11.49 -1.98
CA GLU A 43 8.04 -11.57 -0.53
C GLU A 43 9.39 -11.13 0.04
N SER A 44 9.36 -10.29 1.09
CA SER A 44 10.56 -9.84 1.78
C SER A 44 11.00 -10.77 2.91
N ARG A 45 10.16 -11.73 3.30
CA ARG A 45 10.42 -12.67 4.40
C ARG A 45 10.56 -14.12 3.94
N THR A 46 10.95 -14.34 2.70
CA THR A 46 11.19 -15.67 2.15
C THR A 46 12.64 -16.11 2.38
N ARG A 47 12.89 -17.44 2.28
CA ARG A 47 14.24 -18.00 2.31
C ARG A 47 14.98 -17.85 0.99
N ASP A 48 14.27 -17.62 -0.10
CA ASP A 48 14.85 -17.37 -1.41
C ASP A 48 15.52 -15.98 -1.39
N LYS A 49 16.84 -15.95 -1.46
CA LYS A 49 17.62 -14.72 -1.32
C LYS A 49 17.33 -13.70 -2.42
N GLU A 50 17.12 -14.16 -3.65
CA GLU A 50 16.85 -13.28 -4.78
C GLU A 50 15.45 -12.65 -4.65
N GLU A 51 14.45 -13.46 -4.32
CA GLU A 51 13.09 -12.97 -4.08
C GLU A 51 13.06 -12.01 -2.89
N LYS A 52 13.76 -12.35 -1.80
CA LYS A 52 13.87 -11.51 -0.61
C LYS A 52 14.47 -10.14 -0.97
N TYR A 53 15.52 -10.11 -1.77
CA TYR A 53 16.15 -8.88 -2.20
C TYR A 53 15.16 -7.99 -2.96
N ARG A 54 14.44 -8.57 -3.92
CA ARG A 54 13.43 -7.83 -4.69
C ARG A 54 12.27 -7.38 -3.84
N GLY A 55 11.86 -8.21 -2.86
CA GLY A 55 10.82 -7.86 -1.90
C GLY A 55 11.21 -6.68 -1.02
N LEU A 56 12.46 -6.68 -0.53
CA LEU A 56 12.97 -5.56 0.27
C LEU A 56 13.08 -4.28 -0.55
N GLN A 57 13.43 -4.36 -1.83
CA GLN A 57 13.45 -3.19 -2.71
C GLN A 57 12.04 -2.62 -2.92
N ALA A 58 11.05 -3.48 -3.14
CA ALA A 58 9.66 -3.04 -3.29
C ALA A 58 9.16 -2.36 -2.01
N LYS A 59 9.48 -2.94 -0.85
CA LYS A 59 9.14 -2.39 0.46
C LYS A 59 9.79 -1.02 0.68
N ALA A 60 11.07 -0.89 0.37
CA ALA A 60 11.79 0.39 0.50
C ALA A 60 11.22 1.45 -0.42
N ARG A 61 10.88 1.09 -1.66
CA ARG A 61 10.29 2.01 -2.62
C ARG A 61 8.90 2.49 -2.17
N PHE A 62 8.08 1.59 -1.64
CA PHE A 62 6.79 1.94 -1.07
C PHE A 62 6.95 3.01 0.01
N LYS A 63 7.87 2.77 0.94
CA LYS A 63 8.16 3.72 2.01
C LYS A 63 8.60 5.08 1.48
N ASP A 64 9.51 5.09 0.50
CA ASP A 64 9.99 6.33 -0.14
C ASP A 64 8.86 7.12 -0.79
N LEU A 65 7.92 6.44 -1.44
CA LEU A 65 6.82 7.10 -2.15
C LEU A 65 5.93 7.88 -1.20
N ILE A 66 5.64 7.33 -0.01
CA ILE A 66 4.66 7.91 0.91
C ILE A 66 5.27 8.65 2.11
N LYS A 67 6.58 8.54 2.30
CA LYS A 67 7.26 9.16 3.45
C LYS A 67 7.03 10.68 3.49
N ASP A 68 6.57 11.16 4.65
CA ASP A 68 6.33 12.59 4.91
C ASP A 68 5.36 13.24 3.91
N ARG A 69 4.42 12.46 3.37
CA ARG A 69 3.40 12.95 2.45
C ARG A 69 2.00 12.62 2.94
N PRO A 70 1.03 13.52 2.70
CA PRO A 70 -0.37 13.17 2.94
C PRO A 70 -0.73 11.90 2.17
N THR A 71 -1.43 10.98 2.84
CA THR A 71 -1.76 9.66 2.31
C THR A 71 -3.26 9.42 2.46
N ARG A 72 -3.87 8.75 1.50
CA ARG A 72 -5.27 8.34 1.54
C ARG A 72 -5.41 6.89 1.15
N LEU A 73 -6.41 6.23 1.74
CA LEU A 73 -6.83 4.88 1.37
C LEU A 73 -8.12 4.97 0.54
N LEU A 74 -8.10 4.33 -0.63
CA LEU A 74 -9.30 4.06 -1.41
C LEU A 74 -9.70 2.62 -1.15
N SER A 75 -10.76 2.42 -0.34
CA SER A 75 -11.13 1.10 0.17
C SER A 75 -11.92 0.30 -0.87
N HIS A 76 -11.49 -0.95 -1.11
CA HIS A 76 -12.22 -1.93 -1.92
C HIS A 76 -12.98 -2.94 -1.06
N GLY A 77 -13.00 -2.72 0.27
CA GLY A 77 -13.67 -3.63 1.21
C GLY A 77 -12.70 -4.62 1.85
N LYS A 78 -13.24 -5.59 2.57
CA LYS A 78 -12.43 -6.61 3.25
C LYS A 78 -12.16 -7.79 2.35
N GLY A 79 -10.92 -8.23 2.33
CA GLY A 79 -10.50 -9.45 1.67
C GLY A 79 -10.48 -10.63 2.63
N LYS A 80 -9.84 -11.72 2.21
CA LYS A 80 -9.63 -12.91 3.06
C LYS A 80 -8.80 -12.53 4.29
N TYR A 81 -9.03 -13.25 5.38
CA TYR A 81 -8.28 -13.07 6.65
C TYR A 81 -8.51 -11.72 7.32
N GLY A 82 -9.62 -11.04 7.01
CA GLY A 82 -9.97 -9.77 7.66
C GLY A 82 -9.14 -8.57 7.25
N ARG A 83 -8.26 -8.70 6.25
CA ARG A 83 -7.48 -7.57 5.75
C ARG A 83 -8.35 -6.67 4.86
N VAL A 84 -8.13 -5.38 4.96
CA VAL A 84 -8.77 -4.42 4.07
C VAL A 84 -8.01 -4.44 2.73
N LEU A 85 -8.75 -4.54 1.64
CA LEU A 85 -8.19 -4.39 0.30
C LEU A 85 -8.33 -2.95 -0.14
N GLY A 86 -7.26 -2.36 -0.69
CA GLY A 86 -7.35 -0.98 -1.10
C GLY A 86 -6.20 -0.49 -1.96
N GLU A 87 -6.37 0.74 -2.38
CA GLU A 87 -5.34 1.47 -3.11
C GLU A 87 -4.86 2.61 -2.22
N ILE A 88 -3.54 2.82 -2.18
CA ILE A 88 -2.94 3.90 -1.42
C ILE A 88 -2.59 5.03 -2.38
N LEU A 89 -3.04 6.23 -2.01
CA LEU A 89 -2.78 7.45 -2.76
C LEU A 89 -1.90 8.36 -1.92
N PHE A 90 -0.98 9.05 -2.56
CA PHE A 90 -0.17 10.08 -1.89
C PHE A 90 -0.15 11.37 -2.71
N GLU A 91 -0.02 12.50 -2.01
CA GLU A 91 0.04 13.80 -2.67
C GLU A 91 1.44 14.05 -3.23
N SER A 92 1.51 14.49 -4.50
CA SER A 92 2.77 14.82 -5.13
C SER A 92 3.42 16.04 -4.48
N LYS A 93 4.75 16.00 -4.26
CA LYS A 93 5.50 17.18 -3.80
C LYS A 93 5.73 18.20 -4.91
N LYS A 94 5.61 17.79 -6.17
CA LYS A 94 5.91 18.66 -7.33
C LYS A 94 4.70 19.44 -7.80
N VAL A 95 3.50 18.85 -7.69
CA VAL A 95 2.26 19.45 -8.17
C VAL A 95 1.25 19.39 -7.05
N GLU A 96 0.81 20.57 -6.57
CA GLU A 96 -0.22 20.67 -5.54
C GLU A 96 -1.53 20.02 -6.02
N ASP A 97 -2.24 19.36 -5.10
CA ASP A 97 -3.50 18.63 -5.35
C ASP A 97 -3.42 17.49 -6.35
N LYS A 98 -2.23 17.08 -6.75
CA LYS A 98 -2.06 15.89 -7.58
C LYS A 98 -1.81 14.68 -6.69
N TRP A 99 -2.69 13.69 -6.80
CA TRP A 99 -2.61 12.42 -6.05
C TRP A 99 -2.10 11.31 -6.96
N ILE A 100 -1.14 10.55 -6.45
CA ILE A 100 -0.50 9.46 -7.19
C ILE A 100 -0.87 8.15 -6.52
N ASN A 101 -1.26 7.15 -7.33
CA ASN A 101 -1.66 5.83 -6.87
C ASN A 101 -0.42 4.94 -6.72
N VAL A 102 -0.12 4.54 -5.47
CA VAL A 102 1.03 3.69 -5.16
C VAL A 102 0.94 2.35 -5.88
N ASN A 103 -0.26 1.73 -5.88
CA ASN A 103 -0.44 0.42 -6.49
C ASN A 103 0.00 0.43 -7.96
N LYS A 104 -0.46 1.43 -8.69
CA LYS A 104 -0.10 1.60 -10.11
C LYS A 104 1.36 1.99 -10.29
N GLN A 105 1.88 2.82 -9.41
CA GLN A 105 3.28 3.26 -9.48
C GLN A 105 4.25 2.12 -9.28
N LEU A 106 3.99 1.22 -8.34
CA LEU A 106 4.83 0.05 -8.09
C LEU A 106 4.86 -0.90 -9.30
N VAL A 107 3.71 -1.09 -9.96
CA VAL A 107 3.64 -1.88 -11.20
C VAL A 107 4.44 -1.21 -12.31
N LYS A 108 4.26 0.10 -12.48
CA LYS A 108 4.97 0.88 -13.50
C LYS A 108 6.49 0.81 -13.35
N GLU A 109 6.97 0.80 -12.11
CA GLU A 109 8.41 0.74 -11.82
C GLU A 109 8.97 -0.69 -11.81
N GLY A 110 8.14 -1.70 -12.01
CA GLY A 110 8.58 -3.09 -12.05
C GLY A 110 8.74 -3.75 -10.68
N HIS A 111 8.32 -3.09 -9.60
CA HIS A 111 8.36 -3.67 -8.24
C HIS A 111 7.19 -4.60 -7.95
N ALA A 112 6.11 -4.50 -8.71
CA ALA A 112 4.91 -5.29 -8.54
C ALA A 112 4.40 -5.77 -9.90
N VAL A 113 3.58 -6.82 -9.87
CA VAL A 113 2.84 -7.30 -11.04
C VAL A 113 1.35 -7.19 -10.75
N GLU A 114 0.55 -7.05 -11.80
CA GLU A 114 -0.90 -7.05 -11.64
C GLU A 114 -1.37 -8.41 -11.16
N TYR A 115 -2.32 -8.42 -10.23
CA TYR A 115 -2.84 -9.64 -9.62
C TYR A 115 -4.24 -9.39 -9.07
N TYR A 116 -5.22 -10.11 -9.60
CA TYR A 116 -6.64 -9.95 -9.23
C TYR A 116 -7.24 -11.22 -8.66
N GLY A 117 -6.45 -12.01 -7.90
CA GLY A 117 -6.94 -13.19 -7.21
C GLY A 117 -6.87 -14.50 -7.99
N GLY A 118 -6.16 -14.51 -9.11
CA GLY A 118 -5.92 -15.75 -9.88
C GLY A 118 -4.85 -16.64 -9.23
N LYS A 119 -4.56 -17.76 -9.87
CA LYS A 119 -3.43 -18.60 -9.46
C LYS A 119 -2.11 -17.91 -9.81
N ARG A 120 -1.18 -18.05 -8.93
CA ARG A 120 0.18 -17.61 -9.15
C ARG A 120 0.92 -18.53 -10.11
#